data_aaae49b307131dae39680136257a19cf
#
_entry.id   aaae49b307131dae39680136257a19cf
#
_cell.length_a   1.000
_cell.length_b   1.000
_cell.length_c   1.000
_cell.angle_alpha   90.00
_cell.angle_beta   90.00
_cell.angle_gamma   90.00
#
_symmetry.space_group_name_H-M   'P 1'
#
loop_
_entity.id
_entity.type
_entity.pdbx_description
1 polymer ?
#
loop_
_entity_poly.entity_id
_entity_poly.type
_entity_poly.pdbx_seq_one_letter_code
_entity_poly.pdbx_strand_id
1 'polypeptide(L)'
;MIEIGPVTEYDGEVAEAMGKLRQQLSERHDGSAIEREKIEELIESPYHDILIAVDEGKVVGMVIVSVVLATLDRNVYMEDLVVNNECRGKGVGGMLFEAVKDWGRQKGCRRLEFTSSNRDGKAGARGFYESHGAEVRETDFYRVEL
;
A
#
# COMPACT_ATOMS: atom_id res chain seq x y z
N MET A 1 -6.95 -11.81 -15.77
CA MET A 1 -7.75 -11.47 -14.58
C MET A 1 -6.84 -11.01 -13.46
N ILE A 2 -7.18 -9.92 -12.82
CA ILE A 2 -6.37 -9.36 -11.73
C ILE A 2 -6.79 -10.00 -10.41
N GLU A 3 -5.81 -10.52 -9.68
CA GLU A 3 -6.03 -11.11 -8.37
C GLU A 3 -5.28 -10.30 -7.31
N ILE A 4 -5.92 -10.07 -6.18
CA ILE A 4 -5.33 -9.37 -5.04
C ILE A 4 -5.17 -10.36 -3.89
N GLY A 5 -4.00 -10.38 -3.29
CA GLY A 5 -3.76 -11.24 -2.13
C GLY A 5 -2.50 -10.88 -1.38
N PRO A 6 -2.32 -11.47 -0.19
CA PRO A 6 -1.13 -11.21 0.61
C PRO A 6 0.07 -12.02 0.10
N VAL A 7 1.25 -11.45 0.30
CA VAL A 7 2.51 -12.18 0.14
C VAL A 7 2.68 -13.06 1.37
N THR A 8 2.72 -14.36 1.20
CA THR A 8 2.78 -15.32 2.32
C THR A 8 4.18 -15.86 2.59
N GLU A 9 5.07 -15.77 1.61
CA GLU A 9 6.47 -16.18 1.75
C GLU A 9 7.36 -15.33 0.86
N TYR A 10 8.63 -15.29 1.14
CA TYR A 10 9.59 -14.57 0.31
C TYR A 10 9.66 -15.21 -1.07
N ASP A 11 9.65 -14.37 -2.09
CA ASP A 11 9.82 -14.77 -3.49
C ASP A 11 10.66 -13.68 -4.18
N GLY A 12 11.74 -14.10 -4.84
CA GLY A 12 12.67 -13.17 -5.47
C GLY A 12 12.07 -12.37 -6.61
N GLU A 13 11.17 -12.97 -7.39
CA GLU A 13 10.50 -12.27 -8.49
C GLU A 13 9.53 -11.20 -7.97
N VAL A 14 8.83 -11.53 -6.89
CA VAL A 14 7.95 -10.58 -6.22
C VAL A 14 8.78 -9.42 -5.64
N ALA A 15 9.91 -9.73 -5.00
CA ALA A 15 10.80 -8.71 -4.44
C ALA A 15 11.34 -7.76 -5.52
N GLU A 16 11.70 -8.29 -6.69
CA GLU A 16 12.14 -7.47 -7.82
C GLU A 16 11.02 -6.57 -8.35
N ALA A 17 9.82 -7.13 -8.51
CA ALA A 17 8.66 -6.36 -8.97
C ALA A 17 8.31 -5.25 -7.99
N MET A 18 8.33 -5.53 -6.69
CA MET A 18 8.08 -4.53 -5.65
C MET A 18 9.12 -3.41 -5.69
N GLY A 19 10.38 -3.75 -5.92
CA GLY A 19 11.45 -2.75 -6.05
C GLY A 19 11.19 -1.76 -7.19
N LYS A 20 10.77 -2.27 -8.34
CA LYS A 20 10.42 -1.43 -9.48
C LYS A 20 9.19 -0.58 -9.22
N LEU A 21 8.20 -1.12 -8.53
CA LEU A 21 7.02 -0.36 -8.13
C LEU A 21 7.40 0.76 -7.16
N ARG A 22 8.25 0.47 -6.17
CA ARG A 22 8.72 1.47 -5.22
C ARG A 22 9.45 2.63 -5.91
N GLN A 23 10.23 2.33 -6.95
CA GLN A 23 10.89 3.35 -7.75
C GLN A 23 9.88 4.32 -8.39
N GLN A 24 8.71 3.83 -8.78
CA GLN A 24 7.65 4.68 -9.34
C GLN A 24 7.00 5.60 -8.30
N LEU A 25 7.10 5.27 -7.03
CA LEU A 25 6.61 6.13 -5.94
C LEU A 25 7.56 7.28 -5.66
N SER A 26 8.86 7.04 -5.75
CA SER A 26 9.87 8.03 -5.39
C SER A 26 11.16 7.80 -6.18
N GLU A 27 11.64 8.85 -6.81
CA GLU A 27 12.90 8.84 -7.56
C GLU A 27 14.12 8.59 -6.67
N ARG A 28 13.94 8.62 -5.34
CA ARG A 28 15.02 8.32 -4.38
C ARG A 28 15.40 6.85 -4.37
N HIS A 29 14.57 6.00 -4.96
CA HIS A 29 14.82 4.56 -5.01
C HIS A 29 15.38 4.17 -6.39
N ASP A 30 16.33 3.26 -6.39
CA ASP A 30 17.04 2.83 -7.60
C ASP A 30 16.37 1.68 -8.35
N GLY A 31 15.21 1.22 -7.87
CA GLY A 31 14.48 0.11 -8.48
C GLY A 31 15.01 -1.27 -8.13
N SER A 32 15.98 -1.35 -7.23
CA SER A 32 16.48 -2.65 -6.76
C SER A 32 15.41 -3.42 -5.98
N ALA A 33 15.52 -4.75 -5.98
CA ALA A 33 14.60 -5.62 -5.25
C ALA A 33 14.51 -5.23 -3.78
N ILE A 34 13.33 -5.41 -3.21
CA ILE A 34 13.15 -5.22 -1.76
C ILE A 34 13.96 -6.31 -1.05
N GLU A 35 14.68 -5.94 -0.02
CA GLU A 35 15.51 -6.86 0.75
C GLU A 35 14.67 -7.96 1.38
N ARG A 36 15.20 -9.18 1.37
CA ARG A 36 14.53 -10.36 1.93
C ARG A 36 14.13 -10.14 3.38
N GLU A 37 15.05 -9.62 4.19
CA GLU A 37 14.78 -9.36 5.61
C GLU A 37 13.59 -8.42 5.81
N LYS A 38 13.46 -7.42 4.96
CA LYS A 38 12.35 -6.47 5.04
C LYS A 38 11.02 -7.14 4.71
N ILE A 39 10.99 -7.96 3.67
CA ILE A 39 9.78 -8.70 3.31
C ILE A 39 9.38 -9.65 4.43
N GLU A 40 10.34 -10.41 4.95
CA GLU A 40 10.07 -11.35 6.03
C GLU A 40 9.62 -10.64 7.31
N GLU A 41 10.22 -9.50 7.65
CA GLU A 41 9.78 -8.68 8.78
C GLU A 41 8.32 -8.28 8.66
N LEU A 42 7.90 -7.88 7.47
CA LEU A 42 6.51 -7.46 7.23
C LEU A 42 5.54 -8.64 7.29
N ILE A 43 5.85 -9.73 6.59
CA ILE A 43 4.89 -10.84 6.47
C ILE A 43 4.83 -11.72 7.73
N GLU A 44 5.86 -11.74 8.55
CA GLU A 44 5.88 -12.47 9.81
C GLU A 44 5.22 -11.70 10.96
N SER A 45 5.07 -10.39 10.81
CA SER A 45 4.43 -9.56 11.82
C SER A 45 2.92 -9.82 11.84
N PRO A 46 2.31 -10.03 13.02
CA PRO A 46 0.84 -10.18 13.11
C PRO A 46 0.09 -8.87 12.83
N TYR A 47 0.80 -7.75 12.73
CA TYR A 47 0.22 -6.42 12.53
C TYR A 47 0.45 -5.85 11.13
N HIS A 48 1.08 -6.61 10.24
CA HIS A 48 1.40 -6.13 8.89
C HIS A 48 1.10 -7.19 7.85
N ASP A 49 0.86 -6.72 6.63
CA ASP A 49 0.88 -7.55 5.44
C ASP A 49 1.32 -6.73 4.23
N ILE A 50 1.78 -7.45 3.22
CA ILE A 50 2.01 -6.91 1.89
C ILE A 50 0.90 -7.46 1.01
N LEU A 51 0.07 -6.57 0.45
CA LEU A 51 -0.93 -6.97 -0.52
C LEU A 51 -0.41 -6.66 -1.91
N ILE A 52 -0.53 -7.62 -2.83
CA ILE A 52 -0.11 -7.42 -4.22
C ILE A 52 -1.26 -7.68 -5.17
N ALA A 53 -1.24 -6.98 -6.29
CA ALA A 53 -2.11 -7.24 -7.42
C ALA A 53 -1.30 -7.98 -8.47
N VAL A 54 -1.85 -9.11 -8.92
CA VAL A 54 -1.19 -9.96 -9.92
C VAL A 54 -2.10 -10.07 -11.14
N ASP A 55 -1.54 -9.83 -12.31
CA ASP A 55 -2.23 -9.97 -13.58
C ASP A 55 -1.41 -10.89 -14.49
N GLU A 56 -1.99 -11.99 -14.90
CA GLU A 56 -1.33 -12.99 -15.74
C GLU A 56 0.05 -13.41 -15.19
N GLY A 57 0.11 -13.65 -13.88
CA GLY A 57 1.33 -14.10 -13.21
C GLY A 57 2.34 -13.01 -12.90
N LYS A 58 2.05 -11.75 -13.22
CA LYS A 58 2.96 -10.63 -12.97
C LYS A 58 2.40 -9.70 -11.90
N VAL A 59 3.26 -9.27 -11.00
CA VAL A 59 2.90 -8.28 -9.98
C VAL A 59 2.78 -6.91 -10.67
N VAL A 60 1.58 -6.34 -10.60
CA VAL A 60 1.28 -5.05 -11.26
C VAL A 60 0.93 -3.94 -10.27
N GLY A 61 0.86 -4.26 -9.00
CA GLY A 61 0.60 -3.26 -7.96
C GLY A 61 0.87 -3.83 -6.58
N MET A 62 1.02 -2.94 -5.61
CA MET A 62 1.25 -3.33 -4.21
C MET A 62 0.72 -2.29 -3.26
N VAL A 63 0.56 -2.69 -2.01
CA VAL A 63 0.32 -1.79 -0.89
C VAL A 63 0.80 -2.48 0.39
N ILE A 64 1.37 -1.71 1.31
CA ILE A 64 1.75 -2.19 2.64
C ILE A 64 0.65 -1.77 3.61
N VAL A 65 0.18 -2.70 4.42
CA VAL A 65 -0.86 -2.44 5.41
C VAL A 65 -0.36 -2.78 6.80
N SER A 66 -0.77 -1.96 7.77
CA SER A 66 -0.42 -2.18 9.17
C SER A 66 -1.60 -1.89 10.07
N VAL A 67 -1.66 -2.61 11.20
CA VAL A 67 -2.59 -2.30 12.29
C VAL A 67 -1.88 -1.36 13.24
N VAL A 68 -2.50 -0.21 13.51
CA VAL A 68 -2.02 0.76 14.49
C VAL A 68 -2.92 0.68 15.70
N LEU A 69 -2.32 0.34 16.84
CA LEU A 69 -3.04 0.19 18.11
C LEU A 69 -2.87 1.44 18.97
N ALA A 70 -3.99 1.88 19.53
CA ALA A 70 -4.01 2.89 20.58
C ALA A 70 -4.87 2.36 21.72
N THR A 71 -5.05 3.13 22.79
CA THR A 71 -5.79 2.65 23.96
C THR A 71 -7.26 2.36 23.67
N LEU A 72 -7.85 3.09 22.74
CA LEU A 72 -9.26 2.92 22.37
C LEU A 72 -9.44 2.39 20.96
N ASP A 73 -8.53 2.77 20.06
CA ASP A 73 -8.70 2.50 18.65
C ASP A 73 -7.76 1.42 18.13
N ARG A 74 -8.27 0.70 17.13
CA ARG A 74 -7.51 -0.23 16.32
C ARG A 74 -7.79 0.17 14.87
N ASN A 75 -6.80 0.76 14.20
CA ASN A 75 -6.96 1.30 12.86
C ASN A 75 -6.01 0.63 11.89
N VAL A 76 -6.40 0.54 10.62
CA VAL A 76 -5.46 0.16 9.57
C VAL A 76 -4.82 1.42 9.01
N TYR A 77 -3.51 1.34 8.77
CA TYR A 77 -2.74 2.37 8.08
C TYR A 77 -2.12 1.75 6.83
N MET A 78 -2.15 2.45 5.72
CA MET A 78 -1.53 1.96 4.49
C MET A 78 -0.40 2.86 4.03
N GLU A 79 0.61 2.24 3.41
CA GLU A 79 1.72 2.93 2.78
C GLU A 79 2.06 2.25 1.46
N ASP A 80 2.78 2.96 0.62
CA ASP A 80 3.34 2.45 -0.63
C ASP A 80 2.28 1.85 -1.57
N LEU A 81 1.10 2.48 -1.63
CA LEU A 81 0.12 2.09 -2.64
C LEU A 81 0.60 2.56 -4.01
N VAL A 82 0.90 1.63 -4.87
CA VAL A 82 1.37 1.93 -6.22
C VAL A 82 0.90 0.87 -7.21
N VAL A 83 0.54 1.33 -8.41
CA VAL A 83 0.20 0.49 -9.54
C VAL A 83 1.21 0.80 -10.66
N ASN A 84 1.69 -0.25 -11.32
CA ASN A 84 2.60 -0.10 -12.44
C ASN A 84 2.00 0.89 -13.45
N ASN A 85 2.81 1.85 -13.89
CA ASN A 85 2.38 2.89 -14.83
C ASN A 85 1.74 2.33 -16.10
N GLU A 86 2.24 1.20 -16.60
CA GLU A 86 1.71 0.53 -17.79
C GLU A 86 0.36 -0.13 -17.57
N CYS A 87 -0.02 -0.31 -16.32
CA CYS A 87 -1.27 -1.00 -15.93
C CYS A 87 -2.32 -0.05 -15.37
N ARG A 88 -2.09 1.26 -15.42
CA ARG A 88 -3.05 2.25 -14.95
C ARG A 88 -4.26 2.30 -15.86
N GLY A 89 -5.40 2.72 -15.30
CA GLY A 89 -6.66 2.79 -16.05
C GLY A 89 -7.44 1.47 -16.09
N LYS A 90 -6.94 0.41 -15.46
CA LYS A 90 -7.62 -0.89 -15.39
C LYS A 90 -8.32 -1.14 -14.05
N GLY A 91 -8.35 -0.15 -13.16
CA GLY A 91 -9.01 -0.28 -11.87
C GLY A 91 -8.19 -1.00 -10.80
N VAL A 92 -6.91 -1.26 -11.04
CA VAL A 92 -6.04 -2.00 -10.08
C VAL A 92 -5.92 -1.25 -8.75
N GLY A 93 -5.72 0.08 -8.82
CA GLY A 93 -5.61 0.90 -7.60
C GLY A 93 -6.86 0.83 -6.74
N GLY A 94 -8.04 0.88 -7.37
CA GLY A 94 -9.31 0.72 -6.66
C GLY A 94 -9.47 -0.66 -6.04
N MET A 95 -9.05 -1.71 -6.75
CA MET A 95 -9.08 -3.07 -6.22
C MET A 95 -8.17 -3.22 -5.00
N LEU A 96 -6.95 -2.67 -5.06
CA LEU A 96 -6.04 -2.68 -3.92
C LEU A 96 -6.62 -1.89 -2.74
N PHE A 97 -7.17 -0.72 -3.00
CA PHE A 97 -7.75 0.11 -1.94
C PHE A 97 -8.92 -0.60 -1.25
N GLU A 98 -9.80 -1.24 -2.00
CA GLU A 98 -10.89 -2.04 -1.42
C GLU A 98 -10.36 -3.24 -0.63
N ALA A 99 -9.28 -3.88 -1.12
CA ALA A 99 -8.64 -4.97 -0.39
C ALA A 99 -8.06 -4.50 0.95
N VAL A 100 -7.51 -3.28 1.02
CA VAL A 100 -7.04 -2.71 2.28
C VAL A 100 -8.19 -2.57 3.27
N LYS A 101 -9.34 -2.07 2.81
CA LYS A 101 -10.53 -1.96 3.66
C LYS A 101 -10.97 -3.31 4.20
N ASP A 102 -11.03 -4.31 3.33
CA ASP A 102 -11.42 -5.67 3.73
C ASP A 102 -10.42 -6.28 4.70
N TRP A 103 -9.13 -6.09 4.45
CA TRP A 103 -8.08 -6.53 5.37
C TRP A 103 -8.25 -5.88 6.75
N GLY A 104 -8.52 -4.57 6.79
CA GLY A 104 -8.77 -3.85 8.03
C GLY A 104 -9.97 -4.39 8.78
N ARG A 105 -11.06 -4.66 8.08
CA ARG A 105 -12.26 -5.26 8.69
C ARG A 105 -11.97 -6.63 9.29
N GLN A 106 -11.23 -7.46 8.57
CA GLN A 106 -10.83 -8.79 9.05
C GLN A 106 -9.95 -8.72 10.29
N LYS A 107 -9.13 -7.67 10.40
CA LYS A 107 -8.28 -7.43 11.56
C LYS A 107 -9.01 -6.73 12.71
N GLY A 108 -10.29 -6.47 12.58
CA GLY A 108 -11.07 -5.79 13.60
C GLY A 108 -10.80 -4.29 13.69
N CYS A 109 -10.27 -3.69 12.64
CA CYS A 109 -9.98 -2.26 12.60
C CYS A 109 -11.24 -1.44 12.41
N ARG A 110 -11.26 -0.26 13.03
CA ARG A 110 -12.39 0.65 12.99
C ARG A 110 -12.38 1.56 11.76
N ARG A 111 -11.18 1.96 11.32
CA ARG A 111 -11.04 2.88 10.20
C ARG A 111 -9.71 2.67 9.49
N LEU A 112 -9.64 3.14 8.26
CA LEU A 112 -8.42 3.21 7.47
C LEU A 112 -7.93 4.66 7.47
N GLU A 113 -6.67 4.86 7.82
CA GLU A 113 -6.01 6.16 7.77
C GLU A 113 -4.74 6.07 6.95
N PHE A 114 -4.38 7.15 6.28
CA PHE A 114 -3.17 7.22 5.48
C PHE A 114 -2.88 8.66 5.11
N THR A 115 -1.67 8.91 4.63
CA THR A 115 -1.28 10.22 4.13
C THR A 115 -1.07 10.15 2.62
N SER A 116 -1.33 11.25 1.94
CA SER A 116 -1.06 11.42 0.53
C SER A 116 -0.41 12.78 0.33
N SER A 117 0.66 12.82 -0.47
CA SER A 117 1.32 14.09 -0.76
C SER A 117 0.37 15.00 -1.54
N ASN A 118 0.29 16.27 -1.11
CA ASN A 118 -0.48 17.30 -1.81
C ASN A 118 0.41 18.21 -2.67
N ARG A 119 1.64 17.76 -2.95
CA ARG A 119 2.56 18.48 -3.82
C ARG A 119 2.03 18.53 -5.25
N ASP A 120 2.58 19.47 -6.03
CA ASP A 120 2.21 19.62 -7.45
C ASP A 120 2.28 18.29 -8.19
N GLY A 121 1.28 18.01 -9.01
CA GLY A 121 1.17 16.77 -9.75
C GLY A 121 0.50 15.62 -9.00
N LYS A 122 0.19 15.80 -7.72
CA LYS A 122 -0.48 14.78 -6.90
C LYS A 122 -1.97 15.06 -6.65
N ALA A 123 -2.50 16.13 -7.24
CA ALA A 123 -3.91 16.52 -7.07
C ALA A 123 -4.88 15.41 -7.52
N GLY A 124 -4.52 14.63 -8.56
CA GLY A 124 -5.34 13.53 -9.05
C GLY A 124 -5.52 12.39 -8.05
N ALA A 125 -4.55 12.16 -7.16
CA ALA A 125 -4.64 11.13 -6.15
C ALA A 125 -5.74 11.45 -5.12
N ARG A 126 -5.92 12.72 -4.79
CA ARG A 126 -6.97 13.17 -3.86
C ARG A 126 -8.35 12.79 -4.38
N GLY A 127 -8.62 13.07 -5.65
CA GLY A 127 -9.89 12.70 -6.28
C GLY A 127 -10.13 11.20 -6.28
N PHE A 128 -9.07 10.41 -6.55
CA PHE A 128 -9.15 8.96 -6.49
C PHE A 128 -9.58 8.49 -5.09
N TYR A 129 -8.91 8.99 -4.03
CA TYR A 129 -9.24 8.56 -2.67
C TYR A 129 -10.64 9.01 -2.25
N GLU A 130 -11.03 10.24 -2.58
CA GLU A 130 -12.36 10.73 -2.25
C GLU A 130 -13.45 9.94 -2.97
N SER A 131 -13.22 9.51 -4.22
CA SER A 131 -14.16 8.66 -4.95
C SER A 131 -14.33 7.29 -4.32
N HIS A 132 -13.37 6.84 -3.51
CA HIS A 132 -13.43 5.59 -2.77
C HIS A 132 -13.86 5.77 -1.30
N GLY A 133 -14.39 6.92 -0.94
CA GLY A 133 -15.00 7.15 0.37
C GLY A 133 -14.07 7.77 1.41
N ALA A 134 -12.86 8.16 1.02
CA ALA A 134 -11.94 8.81 1.96
C ALA A 134 -12.30 10.28 2.15
N GLU A 135 -12.08 10.79 3.35
CA GLU A 135 -12.26 12.20 3.68
C GLU A 135 -10.94 12.79 4.13
N VAL A 136 -10.62 13.98 3.65
CA VAL A 136 -9.46 14.73 4.14
C VAL A 136 -9.77 15.23 5.56
N ARG A 137 -8.85 14.95 6.49
CA ARG A 137 -9.00 15.39 7.88
C ARG A 137 -8.23 16.68 8.13
N GLU A 138 -8.81 17.56 8.94
CA GLU A 138 -8.16 18.78 9.40
C GLU A 138 -7.25 18.43 10.58
N THR A 139 -6.01 18.05 10.25
CA THR A 139 -5.02 17.68 11.25
C THR A 139 -3.64 18.01 10.70
N ASP A 140 -2.71 18.33 11.60
CA ASP A 140 -1.32 18.52 11.21
C ASP A 140 -0.58 17.19 11.31
N PHE A 141 0.22 16.91 10.33
CA PHE A 141 1.11 15.74 10.32
C PHE A 141 2.52 16.22 10.65
N TYR A 142 3.09 15.68 11.72
CA TYR A 142 4.42 16.06 12.19
C TYR A 142 5.43 14.97 11.92
N ARG A 143 6.68 15.38 11.67
CA ARG A 143 7.80 14.45 11.50
C ARG A 143 8.99 14.94 12.30
N VAL A 144 9.66 14.01 12.99
CA VAL A 144 10.95 14.24 13.63
C VAL A 144 11.89 13.12 13.15
N GLU A 145 12.96 13.48 12.51
CA GLU A 145 13.98 12.50 12.13
C GLU A 145 14.74 12.04 13.38
N LEU A 146 14.98 10.73 13.48
CA LEU A 146 15.63 10.12 14.63
C LEU A 146 17.07 9.72 14.34
#